data_c6f6e4f8e1794dc44e7158e35b249e19
#
_entry.id   c6f6e4f8e1794dc44e7158e35b249e19
#
_cell.length_a   1.000
_cell.length_b   1.000
_cell.length_c   1.000
_cell.angle_alpha   90.00
_cell.angle_beta   90.00
_cell.angle_gamma   90.00
#
_symmetry.space_group_name_H-M   'P 1'
#
loop_
_entity.id
_entity.type
_entity.pdbx_description
1 polymer ?
#
loop_
_entity_poly.entity_id
_entity_poly.type
_entity_poly.pdbx_seq_one_letter_code
_entity_poly.pdbx_strand_id
1 'polypeptide(L)'
;MSAPHTGPAPATAPAPAGAPGAAPRRRRVRTLTVLAGCLVLLAAGLVAGVRALGQEPTVTLLANWTGTDERNFRETVLDPFARTHHIHVDYQGSSAESQVLGADVEAGTPPDVVVLTGPGELADYARQGQLKPLDGLLPRSGFGASWTTPLDGHVYWFPLKADLKSIVWYPGGLSAQQRAAAARQPGQWCLGMGSGATSGWPGTDWIEDILLQQYGPDAYQRWARGELPWRSAQVQGAWTAWGRLVGAGGDPALVRRALKTPYQDAAGPVTRTPRGCTLEHQASFIRNQDFWKRADGRYEPSARLIPGARAEDAWEVSGDLVALLHDTSPARTLIGYLASADAQRAWNARESGFSVSPDAQPAPAARGADWHRTLAATLLDDRAVHCFDASDAMPPSVRDAFAEATIEYLAHPGHLGTLLKDLDSLRLTHGLTWLQSVCDHAGAPVGRETP
;
A
#
# COMPACT_ATOMS: atom_id res chain seq x y z
N MET A 1 -29.77 -18.12 61.26
CA MET A 1 -30.63 -19.18 61.77
C MET A 1 -30.22 -20.46 61.12
N SER A 2 -29.84 -21.34 62.00
CA SER A 2 -29.76 -22.78 62.12
C SER A 2 -28.55 -23.49 61.51
N ALA A 3 -27.68 -23.80 62.41
CA ALA A 3 -26.65 -24.85 62.33
C ALA A 3 -27.30 -26.22 62.60
N PRO A 4 -26.55 -27.26 62.91
CA PRO A 4 -25.82 -28.25 62.12
C PRO A 4 -26.29 -29.66 62.41
N HIS A 5 -25.76 -30.71 61.76
CA HIS A 5 -25.81 -32.07 62.32
C HIS A 5 -24.50 -32.84 62.13
N THR A 6 -23.99 -33.24 63.25
CA THR A 6 -22.83 -34.11 63.55
C THR A 6 -23.15 -35.56 63.51
N GLY A 7 -22.15 -36.36 63.20
CA GLY A 7 -21.73 -37.59 63.76
C GLY A 7 -22.13 -38.89 63.09
N PRO A 8 -21.58 -40.08 63.47
CA PRO A 8 -20.32 -40.35 64.15
C PRO A 8 -19.46 -41.44 63.46
N ALA A 9 -18.24 -41.65 63.93
CA ALA A 9 -17.38 -42.79 63.62
C ALA A 9 -17.79 -44.10 64.33
N PRO A 10 -17.42 -45.22 63.82
CA PRO A 10 -16.89 -46.24 64.69
C PRO A 10 -15.70 -47.06 64.19
N ALA A 11 -14.81 -47.28 65.09
CA ALA A 11 -14.28 -48.53 65.58
C ALA A 11 -13.26 -49.33 64.78
N THR A 12 -12.11 -49.42 65.38
CA THR A 12 -10.97 -50.30 65.22
C THR A 12 -11.31 -51.81 65.45
N ALA A 13 -10.64 -52.65 64.68
CA ALA A 13 -10.26 -54.05 65.13
C ALA A 13 -9.23 -54.66 64.13
N PRO A 14 -8.53 -55.78 64.49
CA PRO A 14 -7.08 -55.81 64.62
C PRO A 14 -6.35 -56.60 63.50
N ALA A 15 -5.02 -56.60 63.52
CA ALA A 15 -4.12 -57.29 62.64
C ALA A 15 -4.03 -58.80 62.92
N PRO A 16 -3.67 -59.60 61.92
CA PRO A 16 -2.89 -60.77 62.14
C PRO A 16 -1.54 -60.80 61.46
N ALA A 17 -0.68 -61.61 62.08
CA ALA A 17 0.72 -61.80 61.97
C ALA A 17 1.25 -62.34 60.61
N GLY A 18 2.53 -62.15 60.44
CA GLY A 18 3.40 -62.32 59.34
C GLY A 18 3.59 -63.73 58.75
N ALA A 19 4.19 -63.71 57.59
CA ALA A 19 5.01 -64.83 57.03
C ALA A 19 5.97 -64.25 55.96
N PRO A 20 7.06 -64.93 55.60
CA PRO A 20 8.36 -64.34 55.25
C PRO A 20 8.68 -64.25 53.75
N GLY A 21 9.51 -63.34 53.45
CA GLY A 21 10.59 -63.40 52.47
C GLY A 21 10.34 -63.79 51.03
N ALA A 22 10.30 -62.75 50.10
CA ALA A 22 10.70 -62.95 48.73
C ALA A 22 11.52 -61.76 48.28
N ALA A 23 12.78 -61.95 47.99
CA ALA A 23 13.77 -61.00 47.50
C ALA A 23 13.63 -60.75 45.99
N PRO A 24 14.45 -59.92 45.32
CA PRO A 24 14.07 -58.67 44.69
C PRO A 24 13.91 -58.83 43.17
N ARG A 25 12.69 -58.90 42.67
CA ARG A 25 12.39 -58.81 41.23
C ARG A 25 12.06 -57.36 40.76
N ARG A 26 11.94 -56.42 41.68
CA ARG A 26 11.46 -55.04 41.34
C ARG A 26 12.53 -54.07 40.72
N ARG A 27 13.84 -54.37 40.84
CA ARG A 27 14.91 -53.50 40.33
C ARG A 27 15.09 -53.61 38.82
N ARG A 28 14.95 -54.80 38.21
CA ARG A 28 15.11 -55.02 36.76
C ARG A 28 13.94 -54.41 35.93
N VAL A 29 12.70 -54.46 36.47
CA VAL A 29 11.52 -53.92 35.80
C VAL A 29 11.56 -52.37 35.76
N ARG A 30 12.03 -51.73 36.85
CA ARG A 30 12.19 -50.25 36.87
C ARG A 30 13.29 -49.77 35.92
N THR A 31 14.38 -50.48 35.73
CA THR A 31 15.45 -50.13 34.79
C THR A 31 15.00 -50.30 33.34
N LEU A 32 14.22 -51.35 33.02
CA LEU A 32 13.66 -51.57 31.70
C LEU A 32 12.58 -50.53 31.33
N THR A 33 11.74 -50.12 32.28
CA THR A 33 10.74 -49.04 32.04
C THR A 33 11.39 -47.66 31.86
N VAL A 34 12.47 -47.36 32.57
CA VAL A 34 13.21 -46.08 32.38
C VAL A 34 13.93 -46.09 31.03
N LEU A 35 14.58 -47.21 30.65
CA LEU A 35 15.23 -47.32 29.33
C LEU A 35 14.21 -47.25 28.16
N ALA A 36 13.05 -47.91 28.30
CA ALA A 36 11.97 -47.79 27.29
C ALA A 36 11.40 -46.37 27.20
N GLY A 37 11.24 -45.67 28.34
CA GLY A 37 10.82 -44.27 28.38
C GLY A 37 11.82 -43.32 27.72
N CYS A 38 13.13 -43.52 27.97
CA CYS A 38 14.18 -42.74 27.32
C CYS A 38 14.27 -43.01 25.81
N LEU A 39 14.07 -44.25 25.36
CA LEU A 39 14.05 -44.58 23.93
C LEU A 39 12.83 -43.99 23.22
N VAL A 40 11.67 -43.95 23.87
CA VAL A 40 10.46 -43.30 23.31
C VAL A 40 10.64 -41.78 23.24
N LEU A 41 11.25 -41.15 24.24
CA LEU A 41 11.55 -39.72 24.23
C LEU A 41 12.64 -39.37 23.19
N LEU A 42 13.66 -40.21 23.01
CA LEU A 42 14.65 -40.04 21.96
C LEU A 42 14.06 -40.25 20.57
N ALA A 43 13.19 -41.26 20.39
CA ALA A 43 12.50 -41.48 19.12
C ALA A 43 11.50 -40.37 18.82
N ALA A 44 10.76 -39.87 19.82
CA ALA A 44 9.89 -38.71 19.68
C ALA A 44 10.68 -37.43 19.38
N GLY A 45 11.83 -37.23 20.03
CA GLY A 45 12.75 -36.11 19.74
C GLY A 45 13.36 -36.22 18.34
N LEU A 46 13.71 -37.43 17.88
CA LEU A 46 14.21 -37.66 16.53
C LEU A 46 13.14 -37.43 15.46
N VAL A 47 11.91 -37.88 15.69
CA VAL A 47 10.76 -37.67 14.80
C VAL A 47 10.36 -36.20 14.77
N ALA A 48 10.38 -35.49 15.89
CA ALA A 48 10.16 -34.05 15.96
C ALA A 48 11.30 -33.29 15.27
N GLY A 49 12.56 -33.69 15.47
CA GLY A 49 13.72 -33.11 14.81
C GLY A 49 13.72 -33.35 13.30
N VAL A 50 13.36 -34.58 12.84
CA VAL A 50 13.24 -34.88 11.39
C VAL A 50 12.06 -34.12 10.76
N ARG A 51 10.95 -33.93 11.47
CA ARG A 51 9.83 -33.11 11.00
C ARG A 51 10.21 -31.63 10.93
N ALA A 52 10.94 -31.12 11.92
CA ALA A 52 11.44 -29.73 11.90
C ALA A 52 12.50 -29.48 10.80
N LEU A 53 13.31 -30.50 10.49
CA LEU A 53 14.31 -30.45 9.39
C LEU A 53 13.68 -30.66 8.01
N GLY A 54 12.43 -31.13 7.92
CA GLY A 54 11.73 -31.36 6.65
C GLY A 54 10.68 -30.30 6.31
N GLN A 55 10.43 -29.31 7.18
CA GLN A 55 9.54 -28.19 6.87
C GLN A 55 10.34 -27.07 6.21
N GLU A 56 9.90 -26.67 5.02
CA GLU A 56 10.45 -25.49 4.37
C GLU A 56 10.27 -24.25 5.28
N PRO A 57 11.29 -23.40 5.41
CA PRO A 57 11.14 -22.13 6.12
C PRO A 57 9.96 -21.34 5.56
N THR A 58 9.22 -20.67 6.43
CA THR A 58 8.07 -19.85 6.03
C THR A 58 8.36 -18.38 6.30
N VAL A 59 7.89 -17.51 5.40
CA VAL A 59 7.87 -16.07 5.55
C VAL A 59 6.45 -15.57 5.33
N THR A 60 5.97 -14.69 6.22
CA THR A 60 4.64 -14.08 6.13
C THR A 60 4.71 -12.76 5.39
N LEU A 61 3.78 -12.54 4.44
CA LEU A 61 3.70 -11.34 3.61
C LEU A 61 2.27 -10.82 3.57
N LEU A 62 2.06 -9.59 4.07
CA LEU A 62 0.80 -8.85 3.92
C LEU A 62 0.94 -7.85 2.77
N ALA A 63 -0.07 -7.77 1.88
CA ALA A 63 -0.11 -6.81 0.79
C ALA A 63 -1.54 -6.36 0.46
N ASN A 64 -1.67 -5.26 -0.28
CA ASN A 64 -2.96 -4.70 -0.71
C ASN A 64 -3.61 -5.44 -1.89
N TRP A 65 -2.92 -6.34 -2.56
CA TRP A 65 -3.43 -7.03 -3.74
C TRP A 65 -4.33 -8.20 -3.38
N THR A 66 -5.50 -8.24 -4.02
CA THR A 66 -6.49 -9.31 -3.88
C THR A 66 -6.96 -9.78 -5.26
N GLY A 67 -7.63 -10.93 -5.31
CA GLY A 67 -8.29 -11.43 -6.52
C GLY A 67 -7.34 -11.68 -7.69
N THR A 68 -7.45 -10.90 -8.76
CA THR A 68 -6.63 -11.09 -9.97
C THR A 68 -5.18 -10.65 -9.76
N ASP A 69 -4.97 -9.54 -9.07
CA ASP A 69 -3.63 -9.02 -8.82
C ASP A 69 -2.86 -9.93 -7.87
N GLU A 70 -3.51 -10.46 -6.83
CA GLU A 70 -2.95 -11.50 -5.98
C GLU A 70 -2.51 -12.74 -6.79
N ARG A 71 -3.41 -13.28 -7.63
CA ARG A 71 -3.07 -14.44 -8.48
C ARG A 71 -1.87 -14.15 -9.37
N ASN A 72 -1.86 -12.99 -10.03
CA ASN A 72 -0.74 -12.59 -10.88
C ASN A 72 0.56 -12.50 -10.11
N PHE A 73 0.54 -11.90 -8.91
CA PHE A 73 1.71 -11.77 -8.05
C PHE A 73 2.23 -13.13 -7.58
N ARG A 74 1.33 -14.00 -7.11
CA ARG A 74 1.69 -15.37 -6.73
C ARG A 74 2.35 -16.12 -7.89
N GLU A 75 1.70 -16.15 -9.04
CA GLU A 75 2.17 -16.93 -10.21
C GLU A 75 3.50 -16.41 -10.77
N THR A 76 3.69 -15.09 -10.80
CA THR A 76 4.86 -14.49 -11.48
C THR A 76 6.03 -14.18 -10.57
N VAL A 77 5.79 -14.01 -9.26
CA VAL A 77 6.80 -13.58 -8.29
C VAL A 77 6.98 -14.61 -7.17
N LEU A 78 5.90 -14.95 -6.43
CA LEU A 78 6.05 -15.75 -5.22
C LEU A 78 6.30 -17.23 -5.50
N ASP A 79 5.63 -17.84 -6.49
CA ASP A 79 5.85 -19.24 -6.86
C ASP A 79 7.25 -19.49 -7.42
N PRO A 80 7.81 -18.62 -8.32
CA PRO A 80 9.21 -18.71 -8.70
C PRO A 80 10.18 -18.57 -7.53
N PHE A 81 9.92 -17.63 -6.62
CA PHE A 81 10.70 -17.48 -5.40
C PHE A 81 10.71 -18.76 -4.55
N ALA A 82 9.53 -19.29 -4.23
CA ALA A 82 9.39 -20.48 -3.40
C ALA A 82 10.12 -21.70 -4.01
N ARG A 83 9.99 -21.91 -5.32
CA ARG A 83 10.69 -22.99 -6.03
C ARG A 83 12.22 -22.84 -6.02
N THR A 84 12.72 -21.60 -6.11
CA THR A 84 14.16 -21.33 -6.21
C THR A 84 14.85 -21.36 -4.85
N HIS A 85 14.18 -20.83 -3.83
CA HIS A 85 14.78 -20.65 -2.52
C HIS A 85 14.35 -21.69 -1.48
N HIS A 86 13.38 -22.56 -1.81
CA HIS A 86 12.78 -23.52 -0.87
C HIS A 86 12.26 -22.83 0.40
N ILE A 87 11.61 -21.66 0.22
CA ILE A 87 10.97 -20.88 1.28
C ILE A 87 9.49 -20.76 0.90
N HIS A 88 8.60 -21.19 1.80
CA HIS A 88 7.17 -20.98 1.63
C HIS A 88 6.80 -19.53 1.95
N VAL A 89 5.98 -18.88 1.10
CA VAL A 89 5.43 -17.57 1.39
C VAL A 89 3.97 -17.71 1.79
N ASP A 90 3.69 -17.40 3.06
CA ASP A 90 2.33 -17.28 3.57
C ASP A 90 1.83 -15.84 3.27
N TYR A 91 1.09 -15.73 2.17
CA TYR A 91 0.61 -14.45 1.65
C TYR A 91 -0.80 -14.15 2.12
N GLN A 92 -0.99 -12.98 2.69
CA GLN A 92 -2.28 -12.41 3.04
C GLN A 92 -2.54 -11.16 2.19
N GLY A 93 -3.59 -11.21 1.34
CA GLY A 93 -4.07 -10.05 0.57
C GLY A 93 -5.23 -9.37 1.29
N SER A 94 -5.19 -8.04 1.41
CA SER A 94 -6.28 -7.27 2.01
C SER A 94 -6.38 -5.88 1.38
N SER A 95 -7.58 -5.47 0.97
CA SER A 95 -7.84 -4.07 0.58
C SER A 95 -7.92 -3.11 1.77
N ALA A 96 -7.78 -3.63 2.99
CA ALA A 96 -7.71 -2.89 4.24
C ALA A 96 -6.39 -3.22 4.96
N GLU A 97 -5.29 -3.31 4.19
CA GLU A 97 -3.98 -3.77 4.66
C GLU A 97 -3.44 -2.94 5.82
N SER A 98 -3.64 -1.62 5.81
CA SER A 98 -3.22 -0.73 6.91
C SER A 98 -3.93 -1.08 8.24
N GLN A 99 -5.24 -1.35 8.19
CA GLN A 99 -6.00 -1.73 9.39
C GLN A 99 -5.61 -3.13 9.87
N VAL A 100 -5.34 -4.06 8.95
CA VAL A 100 -4.86 -5.41 9.28
C VAL A 100 -3.48 -5.31 9.93
N LEU A 101 -2.55 -4.58 9.32
CA LEU A 101 -1.21 -4.39 9.88
C LEU A 101 -1.27 -3.76 11.27
N GLY A 102 -2.09 -2.70 11.45
CA GLY A 102 -2.26 -2.06 12.75
C GLY A 102 -2.73 -3.02 13.83
N ALA A 103 -3.74 -3.85 13.52
CA ALA A 103 -4.25 -4.86 14.45
C ALA A 103 -3.20 -5.93 14.77
N ASP A 104 -2.44 -6.40 13.79
CA ASP A 104 -1.40 -7.42 13.97
C ASP A 104 -0.22 -6.88 14.79
N VAL A 105 0.17 -5.63 14.58
CA VAL A 105 1.20 -4.95 15.39
C VAL A 105 0.74 -4.78 16.84
N GLU A 106 -0.50 -4.35 17.07
CA GLU A 106 -1.07 -4.24 18.41
C GLU A 106 -1.18 -5.60 19.12
N ALA A 107 -1.50 -6.66 18.36
CA ALA A 107 -1.54 -8.03 18.87
C ALA A 107 -0.15 -8.63 19.16
N GLY A 108 0.93 -7.97 18.69
CA GLY A 108 2.30 -8.48 18.79
C GLY A 108 2.63 -9.62 17.83
N THR A 109 1.87 -9.75 16.77
CA THR A 109 2.02 -10.80 15.73
C THR A 109 2.06 -10.21 14.30
N PRO A 110 2.85 -9.15 14.04
CA PRO A 110 2.92 -8.57 12.71
C PRO A 110 3.51 -9.57 11.70
N PRO A 111 3.23 -9.40 10.39
CA PRO A 111 3.87 -10.18 9.34
C PRO A 111 5.38 -9.91 9.28
N ASP A 112 6.14 -10.79 8.63
CA ASP A 112 7.59 -10.56 8.43
C ASP A 112 7.83 -9.42 7.46
N VAL A 113 7.05 -9.38 6.37
CA VAL A 113 7.16 -8.40 5.28
C VAL A 113 5.79 -7.80 4.99
N VAL A 114 5.76 -6.53 4.69
CA VAL A 114 4.53 -5.82 4.29
C VAL A 114 4.73 -5.06 2.98
N VAL A 115 3.66 -4.90 2.22
CA VAL A 115 3.57 -4.00 1.07
C VAL A 115 2.45 -3.00 1.34
N LEU A 116 2.80 -1.71 1.47
CA LEU A 116 1.86 -0.61 1.69
C LEU A 116 2.03 0.47 0.62
N THR A 117 0.98 1.25 0.38
CA THR A 117 1.05 2.41 -0.52
C THR A 117 1.63 3.64 0.17
N GLY A 118 1.42 3.78 1.50
CA GLY A 118 1.70 5.01 2.24
C GLY A 118 3.10 5.07 2.87
N PRO A 119 4.06 5.80 2.30
CA PRO A 119 5.37 6.02 2.94
C PRO A 119 5.25 6.81 4.25
N GLY A 120 4.20 7.61 4.45
CA GLY A 120 3.91 8.26 5.73
C GLY A 120 3.60 7.27 6.84
N GLU A 121 2.83 6.23 6.54
CA GLU A 121 2.53 5.14 7.47
C GLU A 121 3.78 4.30 7.77
N LEU A 122 4.57 3.98 6.74
CA LEU A 122 5.85 3.27 6.92
C LEU A 122 6.82 4.08 7.78
N ALA A 123 6.88 5.40 7.60
CA ALA A 123 7.71 6.28 8.42
C ALA A 123 7.27 6.28 9.89
N ASP A 124 5.97 6.20 10.15
CA ASP A 124 5.44 6.11 11.51
C ASP A 124 5.85 4.79 12.17
N TYR A 125 5.69 3.66 11.49
CA TYR A 125 6.18 2.35 11.97
C TYR A 125 7.71 2.32 12.16
N ALA A 126 8.48 2.95 11.26
CA ALA A 126 9.94 3.03 11.40
C ALA A 126 10.35 3.79 12.67
N ARG A 127 9.72 4.95 12.95
CA ARG A 127 10.00 5.73 14.16
C ARG A 127 9.59 5.03 15.45
N GLN A 128 8.57 4.16 15.38
CA GLN A 128 8.18 3.31 16.50
C GLN A 128 9.11 2.09 16.68
N GLY A 129 10.13 1.91 15.81
CA GLY A 129 11.06 0.79 15.85
C GLY A 129 10.49 -0.54 15.37
N GLN A 130 9.32 -0.52 14.74
CA GLN A 130 8.66 -1.70 14.19
C GLN A 130 9.33 -2.18 12.90
N LEU A 131 9.77 -1.24 12.04
CA LEU A 131 10.47 -1.61 10.81
C LEU A 131 11.96 -1.83 11.06
N LYS A 132 12.55 -2.69 10.22
CA LYS A 132 13.98 -2.98 10.21
C LYS A 132 14.63 -2.32 9.00
N PRO A 133 15.85 -1.77 9.16
CA PRO A 133 16.59 -1.18 8.04
C PRO A 133 16.87 -2.20 6.94
N LEU A 134 16.76 -1.75 5.70
CA LEU A 134 17.05 -2.53 4.50
C LEU A 134 18.48 -2.30 3.96
N ASP A 135 19.30 -1.59 4.72
CA ASP A 135 20.69 -1.29 4.34
C ASP A 135 21.45 -2.57 4.02
N GLY A 136 22.06 -2.60 2.84
CA GLY A 136 22.80 -3.77 2.34
C GLY A 136 21.96 -4.91 1.77
N LEU A 137 20.62 -4.81 1.81
CA LEU A 137 19.71 -5.78 1.17
C LEU A 137 19.29 -5.33 -0.23
N LEU A 138 19.33 -4.04 -0.50
CA LEU A 138 18.88 -3.46 -1.78
C LEU A 138 20.00 -3.49 -2.82
N PRO A 139 19.68 -3.53 -4.14
CA PRO A 139 20.65 -3.46 -5.21
C PRO A 139 21.45 -2.14 -5.15
N ARG A 140 22.71 -2.17 -5.60
CA ARG A 140 23.61 -0.99 -5.57
C ARG A 140 23.15 0.14 -6.49
N SER A 141 22.48 -0.18 -7.59
CA SER A 141 21.82 0.79 -8.48
C SER A 141 20.74 1.59 -7.77
N GLY A 142 20.19 1.00 -6.67
CA GLY A 142 19.16 1.63 -5.85
C GLY A 142 17.87 1.94 -6.58
N PHE A 143 17.06 2.68 -5.90
CA PHE A 143 15.84 3.32 -6.43
C PHE A 143 16.04 4.82 -6.26
N GLY A 144 15.39 5.66 -7.07
CA GLY A 144 15.50 7.12 -6.95
C GLY A 144 15.15 7.61 -5.53
N ALA A 145 15.72 8.74 -5.13
CA ALA A 145 15.60 9.27 -3.76
C ALA A 145 14.16 9.55 -3.31
N SER A 146 13.27 9.91 -4.24
CA SER A 146 11.82 10.07 -3.98
C SER A 146 11.14 8.77 -3.53
N TRP A 147 11.67 7.62 -3.93
CA TRP A 147 11.09 6.30 -3.66
C TRP A 147 11.61 5.63 -2.38
N THR A 148 12.80 6.03 -1.93
CA THR A 148 13.50 5.43 -0.78
C THR A 148 13.97 6.51 0.17
N THR A 149 13.08 7.42 0.57
CA THR A 149 13.41 8.53 1.49
C THR A 149 14.07 7.99 2.76
N PRO A 150 15.36 8.30 3.03
CA PRO A 150 16.01 7.83 4.24
C PRO A 150 15.41 8.48 5.49
N LEU A 151 15.25 7.69 6.55
CA LEU A 151 14.91 8.16 7.88
C LEU A 151 16.10 7.89 8.82
N ASP A 152 16.60 8.94 9.46
CA ASP A 152 17.75 8.86 10.37
C ASP A 152 18.98 8.15 9.77
N GLY A 153 19.16 8.30 8.45
CA GLY A 153 20.28 7.73 7.69
C GLY A 153 20.07 6.28 7.20
N HIS A 154 18.92 5.69 7.45
CA HIS A 154 18.57 4.33 7.03
C HIS A 154 17.44 4.30 6.03
N VAL A 155 17.44 3.28 5.13
CA VAL A 155 16.34 2.98 4.21
C VAL A 155 15.47 1.88 4.81
N TYR A 156 14.16 2.11 4.92
CA TYR A 156 13.21 1.18 5.51
C TYR A 156 12.24 0.54 4.52
N TRP A 157 12.14 1.09 3.30
CA TRP A 157 11.26 0.57 2.25
C TRP A 157 11.86 0.80 0.87
N PHE A 158 11.35 0.06 -0.10
CA PHE A 158 11.64 0.27 -1.52
C PHE A 158 10.39 0.02 -2.36
N PRO A 159 10.26 0.63 -3.56
CA PRO A 159 9.11 0.42 -4.44
C PRO A 159 9.20 -0.92 -5.15
N LEU A 160 8.15 -1.72 -5.05
CA LEU A 160 7.95 -2.92 -5.86
C LEU A 160 7.17 -2.61 -7.14
N LYS A 161 6.33 -1.60 -7.06
CA LYS A 161 5.50 -1.09 -8.14
C LYS A 161 5.42 0.43 -8.04
N ALA A 162 5.34 1.09 -9.19
CA ALA A 162 5.11 2.53 -9.31
C ALA A 162 3.97 2.81 -10.28
N ASP A 163 3.27 3.91 -10.05
CA ASP A 163 2.22 4.42 -10.92
C ASP A 163 2.35 5.92 -11.12
N LEU A 164 2.01 6.39 -12.33
CA LEU A 164 1.89 7.80 -12.66
C LEU A 164 0.45 8.24 -12.41
N LYS A 165 0.22 9.35 -11.68
CA LYS A 165 -1.11 9.82 -11.25
C LYS A 165 -1.58 11.08 -11.99
N SER A 166 -0.71 12.00 -12.34
CA SER A 166 -1.05 13.24 -13.05
C SER A 166 -1.46 13.02 -14.50
N ILE A 167 -2.42 12.13 -14.73
CA ILE A 167 -2.92 11.75 -16.05
C ILE A 167 -4.44 11.63 -16.10
N VAL A 168 -4.99 11.87 -17.30
CA VAL A 168 -6.41 11.71 -17.59
C VAL A 168 -6.59 10.72 -18.72
N TRP A 169 -7.37 9.67 -18.47
CA TRP A 169 -7.74 8.65 -19.43
C TRP A 169 -8.95 9.06 -20.25
N TYR A 170 -8.98 8.66 -21.53
CA TYR A 170 -10.09 8.92 -22.44
C TYR A 170 -10.18 7.84 -23.55
N PRO A 171 -11.35 7.61 -24.15
CA PRO A 171 -11.51 6.69 -25.28
C PRO A 171 -10.77 7.17 -26.52
N GLY A 172 -10.18 6.23 -27.27
CA GLY A 172 -9.55 6.51 -28.55
C GLY A 172 -10.44 7.28 -29.53
N GLY A 173 -9.83 8.00 -30.46
CA GLY A 173 -10.54 8.76 -31.50
C GLY A 173 -11.03 10.14 -31.10
N LEU A 174 -10.86 10.58 -29.85
CA LEU A 174 -11.22 11.94 -29.42
C LEU A 174 -10.11 12.96 -29.74
N SER A 175 -10.48 14.05 -30.40
CA SER A 175 -9.58 15.19 -30.61
C SER A 175 -9.31 15.95 -29.30
N ALA A 176 -8.21 16.71 -29.22
CA ALA A 176 -7.91 17.57 -28.08
C ALA A 176 -9.05 18.57 -27.77
N GLN A 177 -9.69 19.11 -28.82
CA GLN A 177 -10.82 20.01 -28.65
C GLN A 177 -12.04 19.32 -28.00
N GLN A 178 -12.32 18.07 -28.39
CA GLN A 178 -13.43 17.30 -27.80
C GLN A 178 -13.16 16.97 -26.34
N ARG A 179 -11.91 16.60 -25.98
CA ARG A 179 -11.50 16.35 -24.59
C ARG A 179 -11.60 17.63 -23.75
N ALA A 180 -11.08 18.74 -24.25
CA ALA A 180 -11.19 20.04 -23.57
C ALA A 180 -12.66 20.52 -23.41
N ALA A 181 -13.55 20.18 -24.34
CA ALA A 181 -14.97 20.45 -24.22
C ALA A 181 -15.64 19.55 -23.15
N ALA A 182 -15.27 18.28 -23.12
CA ALA A 182 -15.74 17.33 -22.10
C ALA A 182 -15.30 17.74 -20.70
N ALA A 183 -14.04 18.17 -20.52
CA ALA A 183 -13.48 18.56 -19.23
C ALA A 183 -14.24 19.73 -18.56
N ARG A 184 -14.94 20.56 -19.34
CA ARG A 184 -15.77 21.67 -18.83
C ARG A 184 -17.15 21.25 -18.34
N GLN A 185 -17.50 19.96 -18.48
CA GLN A 185 -18.83 19.44 -18.13
C GLN A 185 -18.69 18.42 -16.99
N PRO A 186 -19.17 18.72 -15.78
CA PRO A 186 -19.03 17.82 -14.64
C PRO A 186 -19.49 16.38 -14.91
N GLY A 187 -20.58 16.19 -15.65
CA GLY A 187 -21.11 14.87 -16.00
C GLY A 187 -20.25 14.07 -16.98
N GLN A 188 -19.19 14.67 -17.55
CA GLN A 188 -18.25 13.97 -18.43
C GLN A 188 -17.06 13.38 -17.69
N TRP A 189 -16.87 13.72 -16.42
CA TRP A 189 -15.88 13.07 -15.55
C TRP A 189 -16.43 11.76 -14.99
N CYS A 190 -15.72 10.69 -15.22
CA CYS A 190 -16.00 9.38 -14.65
C CYS A 190 -15.42 9.38 -13.23
N LEU A 191 -16.26 9.49 -12.22
CA LEU A 191 -15.86 9.57 -10.82
C LEU A 191 -16.50 8.46 -10.00
N GLY A 192 -15.68 7.72 -9.26
CA GLY A 192 -16.05 6.74 -8.26
C GLY A 192 -15.25 6.95 -7.00
N MET A 193 -15.93 7.18 -5.88
CA MET A 193 -15.32 7.48 -4.58
C MET A 193 -15.19 6.26 -3.68
N GLY A 194 -15.80 5.12 -4.06
CA GLY A 194 -15.83 3.92 -3.23
C GLY A 194 -14.55 3.11 -3.33
N SER A 195 -14.00 2.73 -2.19
CA SER A 195 -12.85 1.85 -2.03
C SER A 195 -12.87 1.12 -0.68
N GLY A 196 -14.06 0.64 -0.23
CA GLY A 196 -14.17 0.01 1.07
C GLY A 196 -13.75 0.92 2.22
N ALA A 197 -12.82 0.47 3.05
CA ALA A 197 -12.32 1.21 4.21
C ALA A 197 -11.54 2.49 3.83
N THR A 198 -10.98 2.54 2.62
CA THR A 198 -10.21 3.67 2.12
C THR A 198 -11.00 4.56 1.15
N SER A 199 -12.34 4.50 1.18
CA SER A 199 -13.20 5.34 0.33
C SER A 199 -12.86 6.83 0.49
N GLY A 200 -12.85 7.56 -0.62
CA GLY A 200 -12.50 8.99 -0.64
C GLY A 200 -11.14 9.31 -1.28
N TRP A 201 -10.21 8.35 -1.30
CA TRP A 201 -8.89 8.59 -1.90
C TRP A 201 -8.93 9.03 -3.38
N PRO A 202 -9.89 8.66 -4.23
CA PRO A 202 -9.92 9.25 -5.58
C PRO A 202 -10.16 10.76 -5.57
N GLY A 203 -10.74 11.29 -4.50
CA GLY A 203 -10.91 12.73 -4.32
C GLY A 203 -9.64 13.42 -3.82
N THR A 204 -8.84 12.74 -2.99
CA THR A 204 -7.54 13.28 -2.54
C THR A 204 -6.61 13.43 -3.73
N ASP A 205 -6.47 12.39 -4.58
CA ASP A 205 -5.68 12.40 -5.81
C ASP A 205 -6.00 13.60 -6.72
N TRP A 206 -7.27 13.91 -6.87
CA TRP A 206 -7.69 15.07 -7.65
C TRP A 206 -7.20 16.41 -7.06
N ILE A 207 -7.36 16.58 -5.74
CA ILE A 207 -7.00 17.82 -5.05
C ILE A 207 -5.48 17.98 -5.04
N GLU A 208 -4.76 16.89 -4.85
CA GLU A 208 -3.31 16.80 -4.87
C GLU A 208 -2.75 17.19 -6.22
N ASP A 209 -3.21 16.55 -7.29
CA ASP A 209 -2.76 16.85 -8.63
C ASP A 209 -3.13 18.29 -9.04
N ILE A 210 -4.34 18.78 -8.72
CA ILE A 210 -4.71 20.17 -8.97
C ILE A 210 -3.78 21.14 -8.24
N LEU A 211 -3.43 20.87 -6.98
CA LEU A 211 -2.49 21.68 -6.21
C LEU A 211 -1.11 21.69 -6.87
N LEU A 212 -0.61 20.52 -7.26
CA LEU A 212 0.66 20.37 -7.96
C LEU A 212 0.67 21.14 -9.26
N GLN A 213 -0.35 20.94 -10.11
CA GLN A 213 -0.40 21.56 -11.44
C GLN A 213 -0.61 23.09 -11.41
N GLN A 214 -1.36 23.60 -10.45
CA GLN A 214 -1.65 25.05 -10.35
C GLN A 214 -0.56 25.84 -9.61
N TYR A 215 0.07 25.24 -8.58
CA TYR A 215 0.94 25.97 -7.66
C TYR A 215 2.37 25.43 -7.61
N GLY A 216 2.64 24.29 -8.28
CA GLY A 216 3.97 23.72 -8.43
C GLY A 216 4.45 22.87 -7.26
N PRO A 217 5.61 22.19 -7.46
CA PRO A 217 6.16 21.23 -6.51
C PRO A 217 6.47 21.82 -5.13
N ASP A 218 6.95 23.07 -5.05
CA ASP A 218 7.28 23.69 -3.76
C ASP A 218 6.05 23.87 -2.85
N ALA A 219 4.93 24.31 -3.41
CA ALA A 219 3.68 24.45 -2.67
C ALA A 219 3.14 23.09 -2.26
N TYR A 220 3.19 22.12 -3.18
CA TYR A 220 2.78 20.75 -2.95
C TYR A 220 3.59 20.11 -1.82
N GLN A 221 4.92 20.14 -1.90
CA GLN A 221 5.80 19.55 -0.89
C GLN A 221 5.59 20.17 0.50
N ARG A 222 5.49 21.50 0.59
CA ARG A 222 5.22 22.17 1.86
C ARG A 222 3.90 21.77 2.47
N TRP A 223 2.87 21.55 1.65
CA TRP A 223 1.58 21.07 2.12
C TRP A 223 1.65 19.61 2.55
N ALA A 224 2.25 18.73 1.76
CA ALA A 224 2.42 17.32 2.09
C ALA A 224 3.25 17.09 3.36
N ARG A 225 4.14 18.03 3.71
CA ARG A 225 4.94 18.03 4.95
C ARG A 225 4.26 18.72 6.14
N GLY A 226 3.00 19.12 5.99
CA GLY A 226 2.27 19.85 7.03
C GLY A 226 2.73 21.28 7.29
N GLU A 227 3.55 21.88 6.44
CA GLU A 227 4.06 23.26 6.60
C GLU A 227 3.08 24.30 6.03
N LEU A 228 2.42 23.98 4.91
CA LEU A 228 1.41 24.85 4.32
C LEU A 228 0.02 24.51 4.91
N PRO A 229 -0.68 25.50 5.51
CA PRO A 229 -1.99 25.25 6.10
C PRO A 229 -3.05 24.79 5.09
N TRP A 230 -3.97 23.94 5.52
CA TRP A 230 -5.13 23.52 4.73
C TRP A 230 -6.01 24.70 4.30
N ARG A 231 -6.12 25.73 5.14
CA ARG A 231 -6.84 26.97 4.83
C ARG A 231 -6.05 27.97 4.00
N SER A 232 -4.85 27.62 3.53
CA SER A 232 -4.11 28.49 2.59
C SER A 232 -4.89 28.70 1.30
N ALA A 233 -4.68 29.83 0.63
CA ALA A 233 -5.37 30.14 -0.61
C ALA A 233 -5.11 29.09 -1.70
N GLN A 234 -3.91 28.49 -1.72
CA GLN A 234 -3.52 27.45 -2.67
C GLN A 234 -4.35 26.18 -2.47
N VAL A 235 -4.37 25.64 -1.25
CA VAL A 235 -5.10 24.40 -0.93
C VAL A 235 -6.61 24.61 -1.09
N GLN A 236 -7.16 25.71 -0.55
CA GLN A 236 -8.57 26.04 -0.75
C GLN A 236 -8.93 26.22 -2.23
N GLY A 237 -7.99 26.79 -3.01
CA GLY A 237 -8.12 26.93 -4.47
C GLY A 237 -8.23 25.58 -5.17
N ALA A 238 -7.40 24.59 -4.81
CA ALA A 238 -7.42 23.26 -5.38
C ALA A 238 -8.75 22.53 -5.07
N TRP A 239 -9.23 22.57 -3.84
CA TRP A 239 -10.54 22.03 -3.45
C TRP A 239 -11.68 22.65 -4.27
N THR A 240 -11.67 23.99 -4.40
CA THR A 240 -12.70 24.72 -5.16
C THR A 240 -12.65 24.37 -6.64
N ALA A 241 -11.43 24.21 -7.21
CA ALA A 241 -11.24 23.82 -8.60
C ALA A 241 -11.77 22.39 -8.84
N TRP A 242 -11.44 21.44 -7.96
CA TRP A 242 -11.99 20.09 -8.01
C TRP A 242 -13.53 20.09 -7.97
N GLY A 243 -14.11 20.78 -6.99
CA GLY A 243 -15.57 20.86 -6.88
C GLY A 243 -16.26 21.38 -8.14
N ARG A 244 -15.65 22.35 -8.83
CA ARG A 244 -16.16 22.86 -10.13
C ARG A 244 -16.04 21.83 -11.24
N LEU A 245 -14.91 21.10 -11.32
CA LEU A 245 -14.67 20.09 -12.35
C LEU A 245 -15.67 18.92 -12.24
N VAL A 246 -15.92 18.44 -11.03
CA VAL A 246 -16.77 17.27 -10.80
C VAL A 246 -18.21 17.61 -10.44
N GLY A 247 -18.52 18.89 -10.26
CA GLY A 247 -19.88 19.38 -9.94
C GLY A 247 -20.32 19.10 -8.51
N ALA A 248 -19.42 19.28 -7.53
CA ALA A 248 -19.75 19.12 -6.11
C ALA A 248 -20.98 19.94 -5.71
N GLY A 249 -21.92 19.32 -4.99
CA GLY A 249 -23.19 19.94 -4.57
C GLY A 249 -24.14 20.33 -5.70
N GLY A 250 -23.80 19.99 -6.96
CA GLY A 250 -24.62 20.27 -8.14
C GLY A 250 -25.75 19.26 -8.32
N ASP A 251 -25.79 18.54 -9.46
CA ASP A 251 -26.80 17.50 -9.71
C ASP A 251 -26.68 16.37 -8.66
N PRO A 252 -27.72 16.20 -7.80
CA PRO A 252 -27.70 15.17 -6.78
C PRO A 252 -27.58 13.73 -7.34
N ALA A 253 -27.95 13.50 -8.59
CA ALA A 253 -27.80 12.19 -9.20
C ALA A 253 -26.34 11.89 -9.56
N LEU A 254 -25.58 12.90 -10.04
CA LEU A 254 -24.14 12.78 -10.28
C LEU A 254 -23.39 12.51 -8.98
N VAL A 255 -23.64 13.32 -7.95
CA VAL A 255 -23.01 13.16 -6.64
C VAL A 255 -23.29 11.78 -6.03
N ARG A 256 -24.57 11.37 -5.99
CA ARG A 256 -24.93 10.04 -5.47
C ARG A 256 -24.28 8.90 -6.26
N ARG A 257 -24.17 9.04 -7.57
CA ARG A 257 -23.50 8.06 -8.41
C ARG A 257 -22.02 7.97 -8.05
N ALA A 258 -21.31 9.08 -7.99
CA ALA A 258 -19.90 9.12 -7.61
C ALA A 258 -19.64 8.48 -6.24
N LEU A 259 -20.44 8.82 -5.23
CA LEU A 259 -20.30 8.28 -3.87
C LEU A 259 -20.59 6.77 -3.77
N LYS A 260 -21.43 6.22 -4.67
CA LYS A 260 -21.80 4.80 -4.66
C LYS A 260 -20.98 3.93 -5.61
N THR A 261 -20.25 4.54 -6.53
CA THR A 261 -19.49 3.79 -7.54
C THR A 261 -18.11 3.48 -6.96
N PRO A 262 -17.69 2.20 -6.96
CA PRO A 262 -16.30 1.83 -6.71
C PRO A 262 -15.37 2.50 -7.74
N TYR A 263 -14.18 2.90 -7.32
CA TYR A 263 -13.25 3.58 -8.22
C TYR A 263 -12.93 2.75 -9.48
N GLN A 264 -12.78 1.44 -9.31
CA GLN A 264 -12.48 0.52 -10.40
C GLN A 264 -13.60 0.41 -11.44
N ASP A 265 -14.82 0.85 -11.15
CA ASP A 265 -15.98 0.81 -12.02
C ASP A 265 -16.34 2.18 -12.61
N ALA A 266 -15.65 3.24 -12.19
CA ALA A 266 -16.00 4.64 -12.49
C ALA A 266 -16.12 4.91 -13.99
N ALA A 267 -15.18 4.44 -14.80
CA ALA A 267 -15.17 4.65 -16.23
C ALA A 267 -15.92 3.55 -17.04
N GLY A 268 -16.56 2.58 -16.40
CA GLY A 268 -17.40 1.60 -17.10
C GLY A 268 -18.38 2.20 -18.12
N PRO A 269 -19.00 3.37 -17.85
CA PRO A 269 -19.89 4.06 -18.78
C PRO A 269 -19.24 4.59 -20.08
N VAL A 270 -17.92 4.64 -20.22
CA VAL A 270 -17.24 5.10 -21.46
C VAL A 270 -17.53 4.19 -22.66
N THR A 271 -17.87 2.93 -22.41
CA THR A 271 -18.20 1.94 -23.46
C THR A 271 -19.66 1.94 -23.87
N ARG A 272 -20.53 2.75 -23.24
CA ARG A 272 -21.97 2.83 -23.55
C ARG A 272 -22.24 3.72 -24.76
N THR A 273 -23.42 3.57 -25.35
CA THR A 273 -23.93 4.44 -26.42
C THR A 273 -25.36 4.93 -26.04
N PRO A 274 -25.55 6.23 -25.76
CA PRO A 274 -24.53 7.27 -25.61
C PRO A 274 -23.63 7.02 -24.40
N ARG A 275 -22.41 7.59 -24.43
CA ARG A 275 -21.47 7.52 -23.30
C ARG A 275 -22.07 8.17 -22.06
N GLY A 276 -21.88 7.55 -20.92
CA GLY A 276 -22.31 8.11 -19.63
C GLY A 276 -21.30 9.07 -19.00
N CYS A 277 -20.01 8.94 -19.37
CA CYS A 277 -18.90 9.84 -19.05
C CYS A 277 -17.79 9.64 -20.09
N THR A 278 -16.74 10.47 -20.08
CA THR A 278 -15.72 10.49 -21.15
C THR A 278 -14.28 10.51 -20.62
N LEU A 279 -14.05 11.18 -19.51
CA LEU A 279 -12.72 11.43 -18.94
C LEU A 279 -12.62 10.80 -17.55
N GLU A 280 -11.47 10.21 -17.23
CA GLU A 280 -11.18 9.69 -15.89
C GLU A 280 -9.79 10.19 -15.45
N HIS A 281 -9.73 10.96 -14.38
CA HIS A 281 -8.49 11.24 -13.69
C HIS A 281 -8.20 10.07 -12.76
N GLN A 282 -7.16 9.31 -13.07
CA GLN A 282 -6.81 8.12 -12.32
C GLN A 282 -5.39 7.66 -12.68
N ALA A 283 -4.71 7.04 -11.72
CA ALA A 283 -3.36 6.52 -11.91
C ALA A 283 -3.26 5.47 -13.03
N SER A 284 -2.03 5.19 -13.45
CA SER A 284 -1.73 4.32 -14.60
C SER A 284 -2.27 2.90 -14.47
N PHE A 285 -2.46 2.37 -13.26
CA PHE A 285 -3.01 1.03 -13.03
C PHE A 285 -4.43 0.84 -13.57
N ILE A 286 -5.23 1.92 -13.67
CA ILE A 286 -6.63 1.82 -14.11
C ILE A 286 -6.76 1.30 -15.56
N ARG A 287 -5.68 1.43 -16.35
CA ARG A 287 -5.61 0.91 -17.73
C ARG A 287 -5.88 -0.57 -17.81
N ASN A 288 -5.65 -1.32 -16.74
CA ASN A 288 -5.88 -2.77 -16.68
C ASN A 288 -7.36 -3.14 -16.69
N GLN A 289 -8.26 -2.19 -16.43
CA GLN A 289 -9.70 -2.41 -16.47
C GLN A 289 -10.19 -2.70 -17.90
N ASP A 290 -11.05 -3.70 -18.02
CA ASP A 290 -11.56 -4.17 -19.32
C ASP A 290 -12.25 -3.10 -20.15
N PHE A 291 -12.93 -2.15 -19.53
CA PHE A 291 -13.58 -1.07 -20.26
C PHE A 291 -12.57 -0.16 -20.96
N TRP A 292 -11.40 0.12 -20.37
CA TRP A 292 -10.35 0.88 -21.04
C TRP A 292 -9.70 0.10 -22.18
N LYS A 293 -9.51 -1.21 -22.03
CA LYS A 293 -9.06 -2.08 -23.13
C LYS A 293 -10.04 -2.04 -24.31
N ARG A 294 -11.35 -2.17 -24.04
CA ARG A 294 -12.39 -2.12 -25.06
C ARG A 294 -12.56 -0.75 -25.72
N ALA A 295 -12.33 0.32 -24.98
CA ALA A 295 -12.45 1.70 -25.46
C ALA A 295 -11.21 2.20 -26.22
N ASP A 296 -10.19 1.38 -26.44
CA ASP A 296 -8.85 1.80 -26.92
C ASP A 296 -8.34 3.00 -26.09
N GLY A 297 -8.35 2.83 -24.76
CA GLY A 297 -8.02 3.89 -23.81
C GLY A 297 -6.69 4.56 -24.10
N ARG A 298 -6.70 5.88 -24.11
CA ARG A 298 -5.55 6.76 -24.26
C ARG A 298 -5.49 7.66 -23.05
N TYR A 299 -4.33 8.27 -22.82
CA TYR A 299 -4.16 9.24 -21.75
C TYR A 299 -3.49 10.52 -22.26
N GLU A 300 -3.60 11.56 -21.46
CA GLU A 300 -2.80 12.78 -21.57
C GLU A 300 -2.47 13.34 -20.18
N PRO A 301 -1.42 14.19 -20.07
CA PRO A 301 -1.14 14.89 -18.83
C PRO A 301 -2.35 15.65 -18.31
N SER A 302 -2.64 15.53 -17.03
CA SER A 302 -3.77 16.21 -16.36
C SER A 302 -3.67 17.74 -16.48
N ALA A 303 -2.45 18.28 -16.48
CA ALA A 303 -2.17 19.70 -16.69
C ALA A 303 -2.86 20.29 -17.92
N ARG A 304 -3.10 19.50 -18.96
CA ARG A 304 -3.79 19.95 -20.18
C ARG A 304 -5.27 20.20 -20.00
N LEU A 305 -5.87 19.60 -18.98
CA LEU A 305 -7.32 19.64 -18.73
C LEU A 305 -7.67 20.33 -17.42
N ILE A 306 -6.71 20.49 -16.50
CA ILE A 306 -6.87 21.23 -15.25
C ILE A 306 -6.80 22.74 -15.54
N PRO A 307 -7.87 23.52 -15.27
CA PRO A 307 -7.85 24.96 -15.49
C PRO A 307 -6.78 25.65 -14.64
N GLY A 308 -5.97 26.49 -15.27
CA GLY A 308 -4.93 27.26 -14.57
C GLY A 308 -3.65 26.49 -14.23
N ALA A 309 -3.49 25.27 -14.75
CA ALA A 309 -2.26 24.52 -14.63
C ALA A 309 -1.05 25.26 -15.22
N ARG A 310 0.11 25.14 -14.56
CA ARG A 310 1.37 25.82 -14.91
C ARG A 310 2.59 24.91 -14.84
N ALA A 311 2.47 23.75 -14.17
CA ALA A 311 3.56 22.82 -13.91
C ALA A 311 3.52 21.67 -14.94
N GLU A 312 4.01 21.93 -16.16
CA GLU A 312 3.96 20.93 -17.25
C GLU A 312 4.91 19.75 -17.06
N ASP A 313 5.99 19.91 -16.25
CA ASP A 313 7.03 18.90 -16.01
C ASP A 313 7.02 18.36 -14.57
N ALA A 314 5.90 18.51 -13.86
CA ALA A 314 5.71 17.97 -12.53
C ALA A 314 4.62 16.90 -12.52
N TRP A 315 4.93 15.77 -11.91
CA TRP A 315 4.10 14.56 -11.93
C TRP A 315 3.85 14.05 -10.52
N GLU A 316 2.61 13.81 -10.21
CA GLU A 316 2.25 13.04 -9.05
C GLU A 316 2.46 11.55 -9.34
N VAL A 317 3.09 10.85 -8.40
CA VAL A 317 3.39 9.42 -8.49
C VAL A 317 2.95 8.70 -7.22
N SER A 318 2.67 7.42 -7.33
CA SER A 318 2.42 6.53 -6.19
C SER A 318 3.12 5.21 -6.38
N GLY A 319 3.17 4.39 -5.33
CA GLY A 319 3.77 3.08 -5.45
C GLY A 319 3.37 2.15 -4.32
N ASP A 320 3.56 0.86 -4.57
CA ASP A 320 3.45 -0.17 -3.55
C ASP A 320 4.85 -0.44 -2.98
N LEU A 321 5.04 -0.13 -1.70
CA LEU A 321 6.33 -0.06 -1.01
C LEU A 321 6.51 -1.27 -0.09
N VAL A 322 7.61 -1.98 -0.24
CA VAL A 322 7.96 -3.16 0.57
C VAL A 322 8.76 -2.73 1.79
N ALA A 323 8.37 -3.24 2.96
CA ALA A 323 9.10 -3.02 4.22
C ALA A 323 9.24 -4.32 5.02
N LEU A 324 10.24 -4.36 5.92
CA LEU A 324 10.60 -5.49 6.75
C LEU A 324 10.24 -5.22 8.21
N LEU A 325 9.42 -6.08 8.83
CA LEU A 325 9.10 -6.00 10.27
C LEU A 325 9.91 -7.00 11.10
N HIS A 326 10.04 -8.25 10.65
CA HIS A 326 10.86 -9.25 11.33
C HIS A 326 12.11 -9.60 10.53
N ASP A 327 13.27 -9.36 11.12
CA ASP A 327 14.57 -9.62 10.49
C ASP A 327 14.97 -11.11 10.63
N THR A 328 14.31 -11.96 9.83
CA THR A 328 14.63 -13.38 9.72
C THR A 328 15.38 -13.68 8.42
N SER A 329 16.13 -14.80 8.38
CA SER A 329 16.83 -15.20 7.15
C SER A 329 15.89 -15.39 5.95
N PRO A 330 14.72 -16.05 6.08
CA PRO A 330 13.72 -16.14 5.01
C PRO A 330 13.21 -14.79 4.55
N ALA A 331 12.91 -13.87 5.48
CA ALA A 331 12.42 -12.53 5.16
C ALA A 331 13.47 -11.71 4.41
N ARG A 332 14.74 -11.72 4.85
CA ARG A 332 15.84 -11.06 4.13
C ARG A 332 16.00 -11.61 2.70
N THR A 333 15.86 -12.92 2.53
CA THR A 333 15.93 -13.56 1.21
C THR A 333 14.79 -13.08 0.31
N LEU A 334 13.55 -12.98 0.86
CA LEU A 334 12.40 -12.45 0.13
C LEU A 334 12.60 -10.98 -0.25
N ILE A 335 13.05 -10.13 0.68
CA ILE A 335 13.36 -8.71 0.43
C ILE A 335 14.36 -8.57 -0.72
N GLY A 336 15.49 -9.27 -0.65
CA GLY A 336 16.51 -9.23 -1.72
C GLY A 336 15.98 -9.70 -3.07
N TYR A 337 15.13 -10.72 -3.08
CA TYR A 337 14.48 -11.19 -4.30
C TYR A 337 13.49 -10.15 -4.86
N LEU A 338 12.58 -9.62 -4.03
CA LEU A 338 11.60 -8.61 -4.46
C LEU A 338 12.27 -7.32 -4.97
N ALA A 339 13.42 -6.95 -4.41
CA ALA A 339 14.20 -5.81 -4.86
C ALA A 339 15.00 -6.10 -6.16
N SER A 340 15.10 -7.34 -6.58
CA SER A 340 15.87 -7.72 -7.77
C SER A 340 15.19 -7.27 -9.06
N ALA A 341 16.00 -6.96 -10.08
CA ALA A 341 15.51 -6.60 -11.40
C ALA A 341 14.63 -7.69 -12.02
N ASP A 342 14.92 -8.97 -11.76
CA ASP A 342 14.17 -10.09 -12.32
C ASP A 342 12.77 -10.20 -11.74
N ALA A 343 12.62 -10.09 -10.43
CA ALA A 343 11.32 -10.10 -9.78
C ALA A 343 10.45 -8.90 -10.21
N GLN A 344 11.04 -7.70 -10.26
CA GLN A 344 10.34 -6.50 -10.69
C GLN A 344 9.95 -6.55 -12.17
N ARG A 345 10.82 -7.05 -13.06
CA ARG A 345 10.46 -7.29 -14.46
C ARG A 345 9.33 -8.31 -14.60
N ALA A 346 9.39 -9.41 -13.85
CA ALA A 346 8.36 -10.44 -13.89
C ALA A 346 7.00 -9.91 -13.45
N TRP A 347 6.96 -9.11 -12.37
CA TRP A 347 5.74 -8.47 -11.87
C TRP A 347 5.18 -7.47 -12.88
N ASN A 348 6.01 -6.58 -13.41
CA ASN A 348 5.60 -5.52 -14.34
C ASN A 348 5.24 -6.05 -15.75
N ALA A 349 5.73 -7.22 -16.14
CA ALA A 349 5.39 -7.83 -17.43
C ALA A 349 3.90 -8.19 -17.60
N ARG A 350 3.14 -8.28 -16.50
CA ARG A 350 1.68 -8.48 -16.51
C ARG A 350 0.88 -7.19 -16.62
N GLU A 351 1.53 -6.07 -16.96
CA GLU A 351 0.91 -4.73 -17.03
C GLU A 351 0.29 -4.25 -15.70
N SER A 352 0.71 -4.86 -14.58
CA SER A 352 0.15 -4.56 -13.25
C SER A 352 0.69 -3.25 -12.67
N GLY A 353 1.73 -2.66 -13.25
CA GLY A 353 2.39 -1.43 -12.80
C GLY A 353 3.71 -1.19 -13.51
N PHE A 354 4.53 -0.31 -12.95
CA PHE A 354 5.84 0.04 -13.47
C PHE A 354 6.90 -0.17 -12.40
N SER A 355 8.14 -0.46 -12.81
CA SER A 355 9.29 -0.42 -11.93
C SER A 355 10.07 0.87 -12.13
N VAL A 356 10.51 1.47 -11.04
CA VAL A 356 11.46 2.58 -11.02
C VAL A 356 12.90 2.11 -10.77
N SER A 357 13.14 0.80 -10.74
CA SER A 357 14.49 0.25 -10.75
C SER A 357 15.14 0.46 -12.12
N PRO A 358 16.31 1.09 -12.23
CA PRO A 358 17.02 1.26 -13.48
C PRO A 358 17.34 -0.07 -14.17
N ASP A 359 17.58 -1.12 -13.37
CA ASP A 359 17.95 -2.45 -13.85
C ASP A 359 16.75 -3.30 -14.30
N ALA A 360 15.54 -2.90 -13.96
CA ALA A 360 14.30 -3.63 -14.25
C ALA A 360 13.55 -3.12 -15.48
N GLN A 361 14.16 -2.23 -16.26
CA GLN A 361 13.49 -1.66 -17.41
C GLN A 361 13.09 -2.73 -18.44
N PRO A 362 11.88 -2.64 -19.04
CA PRO A 362 11.44 -3.61 -20.03
C PRO A 362 12.40 -3.60 -21.21
N ALA A 363 12.72 -4.81 -21.72
CA ALA A 363 13.34 -4.93 -23.04
C ALA A 363 12.51 -4.14 -24.06
N PRO A 364 13.12 -3.57 -25.12
CA PRO A 364 12.41 -2.80 -26.14
C PRO A 364 11.23 -3.63 -26.65
N ALA A 365 10.01 -3.13 -26.40
CA ALA A 365 8.77 -3.88 -26.47
C ALA A 365 8.53 -4.48 -27.85
N ALA A 366 8.07 -5.73 -27.84
CA ALA A 366 7.28 -6.29 -28.92
C ALA A 366 6.08 -5.36 -29.22
N ARG A 367 5.82 -5.16 -30.50
CA ARG A 367 4.80 -4.29 -31.10
C ARG A 367 3.49 -4.18 -30.28
N GLY A 368 3.12 -2.98 -29.86
CA GLY A 368 1.76 -2.68 -29.45
C GLY A 368 1.51 -1.65 -28.36
N ALA A 369 2.44 -1.38 -27.47
CA ALA A 369 2.16 -0.52 -26.32
C ALA A 369 3.07 0.72 -26.24
N ASP A 370 2.84 1.67 -27.13
CA ASP A 370 3.54 2.97 -27.11
C ASP A 370 3.29 3.74 -25.81
N TRP A 371 2.07 3.65 -25.29
CA TRP A 371 1.66 4.29 -24.05
C TRP A 371 2.41 3.76 -22.82
N HIS A 372 2.64 2.45 -22.72
CA HIS A 372 3.35 1.85 -21.59
C HIS A 372 4.81 2.33 -21.51
N ARG A 373 5.49 2.38 -22.67
CA ARG A 373 6.85 2.92 -22.73
C ARG A 373 6.92 4.40 -22.41
N THR A 374 5.92 5.18 -22.84
CA THR A 374 5.86 6.61 -22.54
C THR A 374 5.67 6.84 -21.06
N LEU A 375 4.78 6.09 -20.39
CA LEU A 375 4.61 6.17 -18.94
C LEU A 375 5.87 5.76 -18.19
N ALA A 376 6.48 4.63 -18.56
CA ALA A 376 7.73 4.19 -17.95
C ALA A 376 8.86 5.23 -18.14
N ALA A 377 8.96 5.82 -19.32
CA ALA A 377 9.93 6.89 -19.59
C ALA A 377 9.67 8.14 -18.74
N THR A 378 8.41 8.52 -18.52
CA THR A 378 8.05 9.65 -17.66
C THR A 378 8.42 9.39 -16.20
N LEU A 379 8.16 8.19 -15.69
CA LEU A 379 8.53 7.79 -14.32
C LEU A 379 10.05 7.75 -14.06
N LEU A 380 10.86 7.67 -15.12
CA LEU A 380 12.32 7.58 -15.06
C LEU A 380 13.01 8.84 -15.61
N ASP A 381 12.26 9.85 -16.03
CA ASP A 381 12.85 11.09 -16.52
C ASP A 381 13.39 11.93 -15.35
N ASP A 382 14.70 11.93 -15.18
CA ASP A 382 15.41 12.67 -14.13
C ASP A 382 15.35 14.20 -14.29
N ARG A 383 14.81 14.69 -15.42
CA ARG A 383 14.57 16.13 -15.65
C ARG A 383 13.19 16.57 -15.17
N ALA A 384 12.26 15.65 -15.03
CA ALA A 384 10.94 15.93 -14.48
C ALA A 384 10.99 15.93 -12.95
N VAL A 385 10.04 16.62 -12.33
CA VAL A 385 9.84 16.55 -10.88
C VAL A 385 8.76 15.52 -10.58
N HIS A 386 9.11 14.51 -9.80
CA HIS A 386 8.14 13.54 -9.30
C HIS A 386 7.83 13.86 -7.84
N CYS A 387 6.56 14.06 -7.56
CA CYS A 387 6.05 14.23 -6.21
C CYS A 387 5.24 12.98 -5.82
N PHE A 388 5.61 12.34 -4.72
CA PHE A 388 4.82 11.24 -4.21
C PHE A 388 3.44 11.75 -3.79
N ASP A 389 2.41 10.91 -3.94
CA ASP A 389 1.06 11.15 -3.45
C ASP A 389 1.09 11.76 -2.05
N ALA A 390 0.52 12.95 -1.89
CA ALA A 390 0.64 13.70 -0.64
C ALA A 390 -0.12 13.03 0.49
N SER A 391 -1.30 12.46 0.22
CA SER A 391 -2.09 11.75 1.24
C SER A 391 -1.37 10.50 1.73
N ASP A 392 -0.78 9.72 0.83
CA ASP A 392 0.03 8.55 1.16
C ASP A 392 1.33 8.92 1.91
N ALA A 393 1.87 10.12 1.66
CA ALA A 393 3.04 10.65 2.36
C ALA A 393 2.72 11.30 3.72
N MET A 394 1.47 11.63 3.99
CA MET A 394 1.01 12.22 5.25
C MET A 394 0.90 11.17 6.37
N PRO A 395 0.88 11.61 7.65
CA PRO A 395 0.53 10.73 8.76
C PRO A 395 -0.84 10.06 8.55
N PRO A 396 -1.03 8.77 8.91
CA PRO A 396 -2.26 8.02 8.64
C PRO A 396 -3.54 8.73 9.07
N SER A 397 -3.56 9.34 10.26
CA SER A 397 -4.74 10.07 10.74
C SER A 397 -5.09 11.29 9.88
N VAL A 398 -4.11 11.95 9.28
CA VAL A 398 -4.33 13.10 8.38
C VAL A 398 -4.81 12.61 7.01
N ARG A 399 -4.20 11.54 6.49
CA ARG A 399 -4.64 10.86 5.24
C ARG A 399 -6.11 10.46 5.33
N ASP A 400 -6.47 9.74 6.38
CA ASP A 400 -7.83 9.21 6.56
C ASP A 400 -8.87 10.34 6.71
N ALA A 401 -8.56 11.36 7.52
CA ALA A 401 -9.42 12.54 7.64
C ALA A 401 -9.54 13.33 6.34
N PHE A 402 -8.49 13.38 5.53
CA PHE A 402 -8.53 14.02 4.21
C PHE A 402 -9.45 13.25 3.26
N ALA A 403 -9.34 11.93 3.19
CA ALA A 403 -10.22 11.09 2.37
C ALA A 403 -11.69 11.25 2.78
N GLU A 404 -12.02 11.22 4.08
CA GLU A 404 -13.37 11.47 4.59
C GLU A 404 -13.87 12.87 4.21
N ALA A 405 -13.02 13.89 4.34
CA ALA A 405 -13.38 15.26 3.99
C ALA A 405 -13.69 15.43 2.50
N THR A 406 -13.07 14.66 1.59
CA THR A 406 -13.40 14.71 0.17
C THR A 406 -14.80 14.18 -0.12
N ILE A 407 -15.22 13.12 0.57
CA ILE A 407 -16.58 12.57 0.49
C ILE A 407 -17.61 13.60 0.94
N GLU A 408 -17.37 14.21 2.10
CA GLU A 408 -18.26 15.23 2.66
C GLU A 408 -18.35 16.46 1.76
N TYR A 409 -17.21 16.95 1.27
CA TYR A 409 -17.17 18.10 0.39
C TYR A 409 -17.89 17.86 -0.94
N LEU A 410 -17.77 16.67 -1.53
CA LEU A 410 -18.47 16.34 -2.77
C LEU A 410 -19.98 16.45 -2.60
N ALA A 411 -20.51 16.01 -1.46
CA ALA A 411 -21.92 16.10 -1.12
C ALA A 411 -22.34 17.51 -0.68
N HIS A 412 -21.52 18.18 0.12
CA HIS A 412 -21.83 19.43 0.82
C HIS A 412 -20.69 20.45 0.70
N PRO A 413 -20.46 21.04 -0.50
CA PRO A 413 -19.33 21.95 -0.72
C PRO A 413 -19.36 23.22 0.14
N GLY A 414 -20.51 23.57 0.70
CA GLY A 414 -20.63 24.64 1.69
C GLY A 414 -19.88 24.39 3.01
N HIS A 415 -19.51 23.14 3.29
CA HIS A 415 -18.77 22.78 4.50
C HIS A 415 -17.25 22.95 4.37
N LEU A 416 -16.74 23.36 3.20
CA LEU A 416 -15.29 23.45 2.92
C LEU A 416 -14.52 24.18 4.03
N GLY A 417 -15.01 25.35 4.47
CA GLY A 417 -14.33 26.12 5.52
C GLY A 417 -14.17 25.38 6.83
N THR A 418 -15.17 24.57 7.23
CA THR A 418 -15.12 23.74 8.43
C THR A 418 -14.16 22.57 8.23
N LEU A 419 -14.27 21.85 7.11
CA LEU A 419 -13.39 20.72 6.79
C LEU A 419 -11.91 21.12 6.78
N LEU A 420 -11.56 22.22 6.13
CA LEU A 420 -10.18 22.71 6.10
C LEU A 420 -9.69 23.18 7.48
N LYS A 421 -10.58 23.71 8.33
CA LYS A 421 -10.25 24.07 9.72
C LYS A 421 -9.96 22.82 10.55
N ASP A 422 -10.75 21.77 10.38
CA ASP A 422 -10.60 20.53 11.14
C ASP A 422 -9.32 19.81 10.74
N LEU A 423 -9.01 19.76 9.42
CA LEU A 423 -7.74 19.24 8.90
C LEU A 423 -6.53 20.07 9.40
N ASP A 424 -6.64 21.41 9.49
CA ASP A 424 -5.58 22.24 10.09
C ASP A 424 -5.41 21.95 11.59
N SER A 425 -6.48 21.68 12.31
CA SER A 425 -6.40 21.31 13.73
C SER A 425 -5.70 19.98 13.91
N LEU A 426 -6.01 18.99 13.07
CA LEU A 426 -5.36 17.70 13.07
C LEU A 426 -3.88 17.81 12.70
N ARG A 427 -3.54 18.56 11.63
CA ARG A 427 -2.16 18.83 11.22
C ARG A 427 -1.26 19.34 12.34
N LEU A 428 -1.81 20.11 13.29
CA LEU A 428 -1.10 20.68 14.42
C LEU A 428 -1.02 19.75 15.64
N THR A 429 -1.56 18.54 15.55
CA THR A 429 -1.47 17.54 16.63
C THR A 429 0.00 17.14 16.86
N HIS A 430 0.41 17.09 18.13
CA HIS A 430 1.75 16.66 18.50
C HIS A 430 1.96 15.17 18.23
N GLY A 431 3.18 14.80 17.87
CA GLY A 431 3.58 13.41 17.68
C GLY A 431 3.29 12.83 16.31
N LEU A 432 2.77 13.62 15.37
CA LEU A 432 2.62 13.17 13.98
C LEU A 432 3.98 13.03 13.28
N THR A 433 4.14 11.96 12.51
CA THR A 433 5.32 11.72 11.69
C THR A 433 5.14 12.31 10.30
N TRP A 434 5.83 13.38 10.00
CA TRP A 434 5.85 14.00 8.68
C TRP A 434 7.12 13.64 7.93
N LEU A 435 7.00 13.22 6.66
CA LEU A 435 8.15 13.01 5.79
C LEU A 435 8.87 14.33 5.49
N GLN A 436 10.20 14.27 5.36
CA GLN A 436 11.01 15.47 5.09
C GLN A 436 11.07 15.84 3.60
N SER A 437 10.89 14.88 2.72
CA SER A 437 10.84 15.07 1.27
C SER A 437 9.72 14.22 0.69
N VAL A 438 8.96 14.81 -0.22
CA VAL A 438 7.86 14.17 -0.94
C VAL A 438 8.06 14.32 -2.45
N CYS A 439 8.76 15.39 -2.88
CA CYS A 439 9.14 15.60 -4.27
C CYS A 439 10.65 15.42 -4.44
N ASP A 440 11.08 14.79 -5.53
CA ASP A 440 12.47 14.86 -5.96
C ASP A 440 12.78 16.26 -6.52
N HIS A 441 14.01 16.71 -6.33
CA HIS A 441 14.51 18.00 -6.81
C HIS A 441 13.75 19.28 -6.35
N ALA A 442 12.72 19.17 -5.49
CA ALA A 442 12.09 20.35 -4.93
C ALA A 442 13.09 21.12 -4.04
N GLY A 443 13.38 22.37 -4.44
CA GLY A 443 14.30 23.24 -3.71
C GLY A 443 15.78 23.14 -4.09
N ALA A 444 16.18 22.33 -5.07
CA ALA A 444 17.47 22.49 -5.71
C ALA A 444 17.43 23.78 -6.57
N PRO A 445 18.33 24.75 -6.35
CA PRO A 445 18.43 25.87 -7.28
C PRO A 445 18.78 25.29 -8.65
N VAL A 446 17.97 25.59 -9.65
CA VAL A 446 18.28 25.30 -11.06
C VAL A 446 19.55 26.10 -11.36
N GLY A 447 20.70 25.49 -11.13
CA GLY A 447 21.98 25.97 -11.56
C GLY A 447 21.97 25.96 -13.07
N ARG A 448 21.70 27.12 -13.66
CA ARG A 448 22.10 27.38 -15.04
C ARG A 448 23.62 27.33 -15.09
N GLU A 449 24.16 26.16 -15.35
CA GLU A 449 25.46 26.12 -16.00
C GLU A 449 25.21 26.51 -17.47
N THR A 450 25.43 27.77 -17.74
CA THR A 450 25.69 28.26 -19.12
C THR A 450 27.10 27.90 -19.51
N PRO A 451 27.34 27.47 -20.75
CA PRO A 451 28.64 27.01 -21.25
C PRO A 451 29.68 28.13 -21.35
#